data_9b6506027fa5449bde95014b3ec9b231
#
_entry.id   9b6506027fa5449bde95014b3ec9b231
#
_cell.length_a   1.000
_cell.length_b   1.000
_cell.length_c   1.000
_cell.angle_alpha   90.00
_cell.angle_beta   90.00
_cell.angle_gamma   90.00
#
_symmetry.space_group_name_H-M   'P 1'
#
loop_
_entity.id
_entity.type
_entity.pdbx_description
1 polymer ?
#
loop_
_entity_poly.entity_id
_entity_poly.type
_entity_poly.pdbx_seq_one_letter_code
_entity_poly.pdbx_strand_id
1 'polypeptide(L)'
;MANIVPDSFKTDLLGGVFDFDSGGSTFKLALYTSLGGFSTSTTAYTTTNEVLSSGTNYTAGGNTLTNNGVAVSSNIAYVDFADLTFSSVTLTAVGALIYKGTS
;
A
#
# COMPACT_ATOMS: atom_id res chain seq x y z
N MET A 1 -4.62 -12.23 -11.44
CA MET A 1 -3.45 -11.35 -11.44
C MET A 1 -2.54 -11.69 -10.27
N ALA A 2 -1.25 -11.78 -10.50
CA ALA A 2 -0.30 -12.13 -9.45
C ALA A 2 -0.02 -10.93 -8.55
N ASN A 3 0.10 -11.19 -7.26
CA ASN A 3 0.60 -10.19 -6.33
C ASN A 3 2.11 -10.03 -6.51
N ILE A 4 2.59 -8.81 -6.35
CA ILE A 4 4.00 -8.48 -6.53
C ILE A 4 4.54 -7.94 -5.21
N VAL A 5 5.68 -8.48 -4.78
CA VAL A 5 6.44 -7.93 -3.66
C VAL A 5 7.78 -7.47 -4.23
N PRO A 6 8.01 -6.15 -4.34
CA PRO A 6 9.26 -5.65 -4.93
C PRO A 6 10.49 -6.04 -4.13
N ASP A 7 11.61 -6.22 -4.82
CA ASP A 7 12.88 -6.56 -4.17
C ASP A 7 13.35 -5.45 -3.24
N SER A 8 13.10 -4.18 -3.61
CA SER A 8 13.43 -3.05 -2.75
C SER A 8 12.70 -3.11 -1.40
N PHE A 9 11.44 -3.56 -1.40
CA PHE A 9 10.70 -3.74 -0.16
C PHE A 9 11.37 -4.78 0.73
N LYS A 10 11.78 -5.90 0.15
CA LYS A 10 12.43 -6.98 0.92
C LYS A 10 13.74 -6.51 1.54
N THR A 11 14.56 -5.80 0.75
CA THR A 11 15.83 -5.26 1.20
C THR A 11 15.63 -4.23 2.32
N ASP A 12 14.70 -3.33 2.12
CA ASP A 12 14.40 -2.27 3.09
C ASP A 12 13.79 -2.84 4.37
N LEU A 13 12.99 -3.89 4.25
CA LEU A 13 12.43 -4.57 5.40
C LEU A 13 13.52 -5.16 6.29
N LEU A 14 14.48 -5.85 5.69
CA LEU A 14 15.60 -6.43 6.42
C LEU A 14 16.53 -5.35 6.99
N GLY A 15 16.60 -4.22 6.32
CA GLY A 15 17.43 -3.09 6.77
C GLY A 15 16.77 -2.19 7.82
N GLY A 16 15.53 -2.48 8.22
CA GLY A 16 14.85 -1.70 9.22
C GLY A 16 14.24 -0.40 8.74
N VAL A 17 14.08 -0.23 7.42
CA VAL A 17 13.46 0.98 6.85
C VAL A 17 11.97 1.02 7.14
N PHE A 18 11.31 -0.16 7.16
CA PHE A 18 9.89 -0.27 7.45
C PHE A 18 9.69 -0.69 8.90
N ASP A 19 8.93 0.13 9.63
CA ASP A 19 8.53 -0.18 11.01
C ASP A 19 7.04 -0.45 11.01
N PHE A 20 6.66 -1.72 11.14
CA PHE A 20 5.27 -2.15 11.11
C PHE A 20 4.61 -2.13 12.49
N ASP A 21 5.32 -1.72 13.53
CA ASP A 21 4.69 -1.55 14.83
C ASP A 21 3.72 -0.38 14.83
N SER A 22 2.76 -0.45 15.75
CA SER A 22 1.84 0.65 15.96
C SER A 22 2.64 1.90 16.35
N GLY A 23 2.39 3.01 15.61
CA GLY A 23 3.16 4.23 15.80
C GLY A 23 4.47 4.29 15.03
N GLY A 24 4.78 3.26 14.25
CA GLY A 24 5.96 3.22 13.38
C GLY A 24 5.74 3.96 12.07
N SER A 25 6.17 3.34 10.97
CA SER A 25 6.05 3.94 9.63
C SER A 25 4.59 4.20 9.27
N THR A 26 4.35 5.25 8.49
CA THR A 26 3.03 5.53 7.92
C THR A 26 2.90 4.83 6.58
N PHE A 27 1.84 4.06 6.40
CA PHE A 27 1.56 3.35 5.16
C PHE A 27 0.30 3.87 4.52
N LYS A 28 0.27 3.88 3.19
CA LYS A 28 -0.88 4.33 2.41
C LYS A 28 -1.25 3.27 1.39
N LEU A 29 -2.53 3.26 1.01
CA LEU A 29 -3.04 2.36 -0.01
C LEU A 29 -3.59 3.19 -1.17
N ALA A 30 -3.01 3.01 -2.36
CA ALA A 30 -3.42 3.66 -3.59
C ALA A 30 -4.08 2.66 -4.53
N LEU A 31 -5.02 3.13 -5.34
CA LEU A 31 -5.79 2.30 -6.27
C LEU A 31 -5.34 2.54 -7.71
N TYR A 32 -5.33 1.47 -8.51
CA TYR A 32 -4.81 1.51 -9.88
C TYR A 32 -5.75 0.87 -10.87
N THR A 33 -5.83 1.46 -12.06
CA THR A 33 -6.61 0.92 -13.18
C THR A 33 -5.84 -0.17 -13.93
N SER A 34 -4.53 -0.24 -13.75
CA SER A 34 -3.68 -1.27 -14.33
C SER A 34 -2.45 -1.45 -13.44
N LEU A 35 -2.03 -2.68 -13.26
CA LEU A 35 -0.80 -3.00 -12.51
C LEU A 35 0.39 -3.28 -13.43
N GLY A 36 0.26 -2.97 -14.74
CA GLY A 36 1.32 -3.21 -15.72
C GLY A 36 2.61 -2.41 -15.48
N GLY A 37 2.55 -1.33 -14.68
CA GLY A 37 3.72 -0.54 -14.32
C GLY A 37 4.49 -1.08 -13.12
N PHE A 38 4.05 -2.18 -12.51
CA PHE A 38 4.69 -2.74 -11.32
C PHE A 38 5.38 -4.06 -11.60
N SER A 39 6.52 -4.26 -10.97
CA SER A 39 7.29 -5.49 -11.08
C SER A 39 8.14 -5.65 -9.82
N THR A 40 8.95 -6.71 -9.78
CA THR A 40 9.92 -6.89 -8.69
C THR A 40 10.97 -5.78 -8.65
N SER A 41 11.11 -5.02 -9.73
CA SER A 41 12.04 -3.88 -9.81
C SER A 41 11.43 -2.55 -9.39
N THR A 42 10.17 -2.53 -8.98
CA THR A 42 9.49 -1.31 -8.53
C THR A 42 10.13 -0.82 -7.23
N THR A 43 10.43 0.48 -7.16
CA THR A 43 11.12 1.06 -6.00
C THR A 43 10.33 2.16 -5.31
N ALA A 44 9.26 2.68 -5.92
CA ALA A 44 8.54 3.83 -5.38
C ALA A 44 7.10 3.88 -5.86
N TYR A 45 6.29 4.62 -5.10
CA TYR A 45 4.95 4.98 -5.53
C TYR A 45 5.01 5.74 -6.86
N THR A 46 4.06 5.49 -7.72
CA THR A 46 3.93 6.19 -9.00
C THR A 46 2.46 6.53 -9.27
N THR A 47 2.26 7.65 -9.95
CA THR A 47 0.91 8.02 -10.43
C THR A 47 0.54 7.36 -11.74
N THR A 48 1.46 6.65 -12.38
CA THR A 48 1.20 5.94 -13.64
C THR A 48 0.11 4.89 -13.42
N ASN A 49 -0.97 5.00 -14.16
CA ASN A 49 -2.14 4.11 -14.07
C ASN A 49 -2.89 4.19 -12.74
N GLU A 50 -2.59 5.16 -11.90
CA GLU A 50 -3.40 5.38 -10.70
C GLU A 50 -4.78 5.88 -11.09
N VAL A 51 -5.80 5.53 -10.30
CA VAL A 51 -7.16 6.04 -10.51
C VAL A 51 -7.12 7.57 -10.49
N LEU A 52 -7.75 8.19 -11.49
CA LEU A 52 -7.81 9.65 -11.57
C LEU A 52 -8.70 10.20 -10.45
N SER A 53 -8.28 11.32 -9.87
CA SER A 53 -9.06 11.97 -8.82
C SER A 53 -10.24 12.76 -9.39
N SER A 54 -10.17 13.18 -10.65
CA SER A 54 -11.22 13.99 -11.28
C SER A 54 -12.50 13.17 -11.44
N GLY A 55 -13.59 13.63 -10.81
CA GLY A 55 -14.91 13.02 -10.95
C GLY A 55 -15.10 11.70 -10.21
N THR A 56 -14.13 11.28 -9.38
CA THR A 56 -14.18 9.96 -8.70
C THR A 56 -14.33 10.06 -7.20
N ASN A 57 -14.07 11.22 -6.60
CA ASN A 57 -13.88 11.39 -5.15
C ASN A 57 -12.70 10.61 -4.57
N TYR A 58 -11.84 10.07 -5.43
CA TYR A 58 -10.60 9.44 -5.01
C TYR A 58 -9.50 10.51 -4.96
N THR A 59 -8.70 10.50 -3.91
CA THR A 59 -7.57 11.41 -3.77
C THR A 59 -6.29 10.71 -4.24
N ALA A 60 -5.56 11.36 -5.14
CA ALA A 60 -4.28 10.81 -5.60
C ALA A 60 -3.35 10.52 -4.41
N GLY A 61 -2.67 9.38 -4.46
CA GLY A 61 -1.89 8.88 -3.34
C GLY A 61 -2.66 7.93 -2.44
N GLY A 62 -3.97 7.92 -2.52
CA GLY A 62 -4.83 7.04 -1.73
C GLY A 62 -5.03 7.52 -0.30
N ASN A 63 -5.41 6.60 0.57
CA ASN A 63 -5.70 6.89 1.96
C ASN A 63 -4.67 6.23 2.88
N THR A 64 -4.47 6.86 4.03
CA THR A 64 -3.56 6.33 5.06
C THR A 64 -4.17 5.11 5.72
N LEU A 65 -3.37 4.06 5.85
CA LEU A 65 -3.75 2.86 6.59
C LEU A 65 -3.52 3.07 8.08
N THR A 66 -4.44 2.55 8.89
CA THR A 66 -4.26 2.50 10.32
C THR A 66 -3.56 1.20 10.68
N ASN A 67 -2.36 1.29 11.24
CA ASN A 67 -1.54 0.14 11.59
C ASN A 67 -1.88 -0.34 12.99
N ASN A 68 -2.36 -1.58 13.11
CA ASN A 68 -2.69 -2.19 14.38
C ASN A 68 -1.51 -2.92 15.03
N GLY A 69 -0.35 -2.87 14.38
CA GLY A 69 0.88 -3.42 14.94
C GLY A 69 1.19 -4.83 14.48
N VAL A 70 2.23 -5.39 15.08
CA VAL A 70 2.74 -6.72 14.78
C VAL A 70 2.30 -7.69 15.86
N ALA A 71 1.94 -8.91 15.47
CA ALA A 71 1.53 -9.95 16.40
C ALA A 71 1.98 -11.32 15.91
N VAL A 72 1.84 -12.32 16.78
CA VAL A 72 2.18 -13.71 16.46
C VAL A 72 1.00 -14.59 16.82
N SER A 73 0.64 -15.48 15.90
CA SER A 73 -0.36 -16.51 16.15
C SER A 73 0.08 -17.82 15.48
N SER A 74 0.08 -18.90 16.25
CA SER A 74 0.48 -20.24 15.75
C SER A 74 1.82 -20.22 15.01
N ASN A 75 2.82 -19.57 15.60
CA ASN A 75 4.17 -19.42 15.05
C ASN A 75 4.27 -18.56 13.79
N ILE A 76 3.21 -17.83 13.47
CA ILE A 76 3.20 -16.93 12.30
C ILE A 76 3.18 -15.49 12.81
N ALA A 77 4.24 -14.73 12.47
CA ALA A 77 4.27 -13.30 12.72
C ALA A 77 3.51 -12.58 11.60
N TYR A 78 2.70 -11.60 11.96
CA TYR A 78 1.92 -10.84 10.98
C TYR A 78 1.76 -9.40 11.41
N VAL A 79 1.48 -8.54 10.42
CA VAL A 79 1.07 -7.16 10.65
C VAL A 79 -0.40 -7.05 10.22
N ASP A 80 -1.16 -6.25 10.95
CA ASP A 80 -2.58 -6.03 10.68
C ASP A 80 -2.85 -4.55 10.52
N PHE A 81 -3.61 -4.21 9.47
CA PHE A 81 -4.15 -2.87 9.28
C PHE A 81 -5.65 -2.89 9.49
N ALA A 82 -6.18 -1.82 10.09
CA ALA A 82 -7.63 -1.67 10.19
C ALA A 82 -8.25 -1.62 8.79
N ASP A 83 -9.50 -2.03 8.69
CA ASP A 83 -10.23 -1.97 7.42
C ASP A 83 -10.24 -0.54 6.90
N LEU A 84 -9.96 -0.38 5.61
CA LEU A 84 -9.94 0.91 4.95
C LEU A 84 -11.11 1.02 3.98
N THR A 85 -11.87 2.11 4.08
CA THR A 85 -13.02 2.35 3.23
C THR A 85 -12.78 3.61 2.40
N PHE A 86 -13.04 3.51 1.10
CA PHE A 86 -13.10 4.66 0.20
C PHE A 86 -14.56 5.03 0.03
N SER A 87 -15.01 6.07 0.74
CA SER A 87 -16.41 6.45 0.78
C SER A 87 -16.81 7.31 -0.41
N SER A 88 -18.02 7.08 -0.93
CA SER A 88 -18.63 7.92 -1.98
C SER A 88 -17.79 8.03 -3.25
N VAL A 89 -16.95 7.04 -3.54
CA VAL A 89 -16.14 7.04 -4.76
C VAL A 89 -16.89 6.41 -5.91
N THR A 90 -16.65 6.92 -7.11
CA THR A 90 -17.15 6.36 -8.37
C THR A 90 -15.93 6.06 -9.24
N LEU A 91 -15.47 4.81 -9.20
CA LEU A 91 -14.25 4.42 -9.91
C LEU A 91 -14.23 2.93 -10.18
N THR A 92 -13.32 2.54 -11.07
CA THR A 92 -12.99 1.13 -11.30
C THR A 92 -11.50 0.96 -11.04
N ALA A 93 -11.16 -0.01 -10.21
CA ALA A 93 -9.77 -0.34 -9.93
C ALA A 93 -9.55 -1.84 -10.08
N VAL A 94 -8.38 -2.23 -10.61
CA VAL A 94 -8.02 -3.64 -10.76
C VAL A 94 -7.01 -4.08 -9.72
N GLY A 95 -6.44 -3.14 -8.98
CA GLY A 95 -5.47 -3.48 -7.94
C GLY A 95 -5.11 -2.29 -7.08
N ALA A 96 -4.24 -2.54 -6.13
CA ALA A 96 -3.83 -1.57 -5.15
C ALA A 96 -2.34 -1.70 -4.84
N LEU A 97 -1.74 -0.59 -4.41
CA LEU A 97 -0.38 -0.55 -3.91
C LEU A 97 -0.41 -0.10 -2.45
N ILE A 98 0.25 -0.87 -1.59
CA ILE A 98 0.55 -0.44 -0.23
C ILE A 98 2.00 0.05 -0.23
N TYR A 99 2.22 1.27 0.23
CA TYR A 99 3.54 1.86 0.22
C TYR A 99 3.76 2.70 1.47
N LYS A 100 5.03 2.93 1.80
CA LYS A 100 5.39 3.78 2.92
C LYS A 100 5.24 5.23 2.48
N GLY A 101 4.35 5.95 3.14
CA GLY A 101 4.16 7.36 2.90
C GLY A 101 5.33 8.17 3.45
N THR A 102 5.49 9.38 2.92
CA THR A 102 6.41 10.34 3.53
C THR A 102 5.75 10.90 4.77
N SER A 103 6.43 10.83 5.86
CA SER A 103 5.95 11.38 7.12
C SER A 103 6.35 12.85 7.26
#